data_436b23657ead011e5ea48fb090d4d60d
#
_entry.id   436b23657ead011e5ea48fb090d4d60d
#
_cell.length_a   1.000
_cell.length_b   1.000
_cell.length_c   1.000
_cell.angle_alpha   90.00
_cell.angle_beta   90.00
_cell.angle_gamma   90.00
#
_symmetry.space_group_name_H-M   'P 1'
#
loop_
_entity.id
_entity.type
_entity.pdbx_description
1 polymer ?
#
loop_
_entity_poly.entity_id
_entity_poly.type
_entity_poly.pdbx_seq_one_letter_code
_entity_poly.pdbx_strand_id
1 'polypeptide(L)'
;MQYKVIGLMSGSSLDGLDIVYVHFEEGAGKWSFEIRETACIAYPSSLKEKLSAATGLSARDYLLLHTEYGHFLGKTVNAFIEERALAYQVQLIASHGHTSFHIPEKSMTAQLGDGAAVAAVTGIHTITDLRSSDVALGGQGAPVVPIGEKLLFTEYDLFLNVGGIANISSPAPEPVGFDVCPANRILNLLAGNVEKG
;
A
#
# COMPACT_ATOMS: atom_id res chain seq x y z
N MET A 1 6.26 7.84 22.51
CA MET A 1 6.11 6.37 22.27
C MET A 1 6.80 6.06 20.95
N GLN A 2 7.47 4.91 20.81
CA GLN A 2 8.17 4.56 19.57
C GLN A 2 7.57 3.32 18.94
N TYR A 3 7.40 3.34 17.62
CA TYR A 3 6.87 2.23 16.83
C TYR A 3 7.85 1.90 15.70
N LYS A 4 8.16 0.61 15.53
CA LYS A 4 9.04 0.08 14.50
C LYS A 4 8.21 -0.75 13.52
N VAL A 5 7.94 -0.19 12.36
CA VAL A 5 6.90 -0.69 11.44
C VAL A 5 7.48 -1.01 10.08
N ILE A 6 7.05 -2.13 9.50
CA ILE A 6 7.21 -2.38 8.07
C ILE A 6 5.91 -1.97 7.37
N GLY A 7 6.02 -1.06 6.41
CA GLY A 7 4.95 -0.69 5.49
C GLY A 7 5.08 -1.44 4.16
N LEU A 8 3.97 -1.94 3.63
CA LEU A 8 3.89 -2.63 2.34
C LEU A 8 2.91 -1.91 1.42
N MET A 9 3.36 -1.56 0.22
CA MET A 9 2.53 -0.93 -0.80
C MET A 9 2.62 -1.67 -2.14
N SER A 10 1.47 -2.03 -2.69
CA SER A 10 1.31 -2.58 -4.03
C SER A 10 0.50 -1.61 -4.87
N GLY A 11 1.15 -0.88 -5.74
CA GLY A 11 0.50 0.06 -6.64
C GLY A 11 -0.26 -0.63 -7.78
N SER A 12 -1.18 0.11 -8.41
CA SER A 12 -1.96 -0.38 -9.55
C SER A 12 -1.14 -0.55 -10.83
N SER A 13 0.09 -0.04 -10.87
CA SER A 13 1.06 -0.22 -11.96
C SER A 13 1.66 -1.64 -12.00
N LEU A 14 1.61 -2.36 -10.86
CA LEU A 14 2.23 -3.69 -10.71
C LEU A 14 3.72 -3.72 -11.06
N ASP A 15 4.43 -2.63 -10.78
CA ASP A 15 5.89 -2.54 -11.03
C ASP A 15 6.68 -3.31 -9.97
N GLY A 16 6.14 -3.43 -8.76
CA GLY A 16 6.73 -4.17 -7.66
C GLY A 16 5.98 -3.97 -6.34
N LEU A 17 6.44 -4.69 -5.33
CA LEU A 17 6.06 -4.48 -3.94
C LEU A 17 7.05 -3.52 -3.29
N ASP A 18 6.59 -2.34 -2.90
CA ASP A 18 7.39 -1.42 -2.13
C ASP A 18 7.33 -1.82 -0.65
N ILE A 19 8.52 -1.89 -0.04
CA ILE A 19 8.71 -2.21 1.37
C ILE A 19 9.50 -1.07 2.01
N VAL A 20 9.02 -0.60 3.15
CA VAL A 20 9.72 0.39 3.95
C VAL A 20 9.75 -0.03 5.42
N TYR A 21 10.92 0.07 6.07
CA TYR A 21 11.05 -0.06 7.51
C TYR A 21 11.23 1.32 8.11
N VAL A 22 10.31 1.70 9.00
CA VAL A 22 10.20 3.06 9.55
C VAL A 22 10.15 3.00 11.06
N HIS A 23 10.87 3.92 11.70
CA HIS A 23 10.70 4.25 13.10
C HIS A 23 9.79 5.48 13.20
N PHE A 24 8.65 5.33 13.87
CA PHE A 24 7.78 6.44 14.22
C PHE A 24 7.98 6.78 15.70
N GLU A 25 7.94 8.06 16.02
CA GLU A 25 7.90 8.56 17.38
C GLU A 25 6.67 9.44 17.57
N GLU A 26 5.95 9.19 18.66
CA GLU A 26 4.81 10.00 19.09
C GLU A 26 5.10 10.57 20.46
N GLY A 27 4.93 11.89 20.61
CA GLY A 27 5.04 12.60 21.86
C GLY A 27 4.13 13.82 21.88
N ALA A 28 3.22 13.88 22.88
CA ALA A 28 2.27 14.97 23.05
C ALA A 28 1.43 15.29 21.80
N GLY A 29 1.03 14.26 21.06
CA GLY A 29 0.23 14.39 19.84
C GLY A 29 1.04 14.80 18.59
N LYS A 30 2.34 14.94 18.70
CA LYS A 30 3.22 15.21 17.56
C LYS A 30 3.89 13.92 17.11
N TRP A 31 3.88 13.72 15.79
CA TRP A 31 4.50 12.57 15.15
C TRP A 31 5.76 12.99 14.42
N SER A 32 6.76 12.14 14.48
CA SER A 32 7.94 12.19 13.60
C SER A 32 8.24 10.78 13.09
N PHE A 33 9.01 10.69 12.02
CA PHE A 33 9.40 9.42 11.46
C PHE A 33 10.82 9.45 10.91
N GLU A 34 11.43 8.27 10.85
CA GLU A 34 12.72 8.05 10.20
C GLU A 34 12.64 6.78 9.37
N ILE A 35 12.81 6.91 8.06
CA ILE A 35 12.95 5.76 7.16
C ILE A 35 14.33 5.15 7.38
N ARG A 36 14.37 3.89 7.75
CA ARG A 36 15.60 3.15 8.04
C ARG A 36 16.06 2.31 6.85
N GLU A 37 15.14 1.55 6.26
CA GLU A 37 15.41 0.66 5.13
C GLU A 37 14.28 0.71 4.13
N THR A 38 14.61 0.54 2.86
CA THR A 38 13.64 0.46 1.76
C THR A 38 14.01 -0.63 0.77
N ALA A 39 13.02 -1.18 0.10
CA ALA A 39 13.19 -2.05 -1.06
C ALA A 39 11.99 -1.95 -1.99
N CYS A 40 12.21 -2.18 -3.28
CA CYS A 40 11.16 -2.44 -4.26
C CYS A 40 11.41 -3.83 -4.85
N ILE A 41 10.51 -4.76 -4.61
CA ILE A 41 10.65 -6.16 -5.00
C ILE A 41 9.78 -6.43 -6.22
N ALA A 42 10.40 -6.76 -7.35
CA ALA A 42 9.67 -7.09 -8.57
C ALA A 42 8.78 -8.32 -8.36
N TYR A 43 7.55 -8.27 -8.91
CA TYR A 43 6.68 -9.44 -8.90
C TYR A 43 7.16 -10.52 -9.86
N PRO A 44 7.10 -11.81 -9.48
CA PRO A 44 7.17 -12.89 -10.45
C PRO A 44 6.11 -12.70 -11.55
N SER A 45 6.45 -12.95 -12.82
CA SER A 45 5.55 -12.72 -13.96
C SER A 45 4.20 -13.43 -13.77
N SER A 46 4.20 -14.65 -13.27
CA SER A 46 2.98 -15.41 -12.99
C SER A 46 2.08 -14.77 -11.95
N LEU A 47 2.65 -14.15 -10.91
CA LEU A 47 1.89 -13.44 -9.89
C LEU A 47 1.35 -12.11 -10.44
N LYS A 48 2.16 -11.38 -11.20
CA LYS A 48 1.74 -10.14 -11.87
C LYS A 48 0.53 -10.38 -12.78
N GLU A 49 0.55 -11.44 -13.59
CA GLU A 49 -0.57 -11.85 -14.45
C GLU A 49 -1.83 -12.16 -13.63
N LYS A 50 -1.71 -12.92 -12.53
CA LYS A 50 -2.83 -13.23 -11.65
C LYS A 50 -3.45 -11.99 -11.02
N LEU A 51 -2.62 -11.07 -10.51
CA LEU A 51 -3.08 -9.81 -9.92
C LEU A 51 -3.79 -8.92 -10.95
N SER A 52 -3.25 -8.83 -12.17
CA SER A 52 -3.88 -8.10 -13.28
C SER A 52 -5.25 -8.67 -13.67
N ALA A 53 -5.42 -9.98 -13.61
CA ALA A 53 -6.66 -10.67 -13.97
C ALA A 53 -7.66 -10.80 -12.82
N ALA A 54 -7.34 -10.32 -11.63
CA ALA A 54 -8.06 -10.61 -10.39
C ALA A 54 -9.55 -10.29 -10.45
N THR A 55 -9.92 -9.19 -11.11
CA THR A 55 -11.32 -8.74 -11.20
C THR A 55 -12.21 -9.65 -12.07
N GLY A 56 -11.62 -10.49 -12.90
CA GLY A 56 -12.32 -11.46 -13.75
C GLY A 56 -12.41 -12.87 -13.18
N LEU A 57 -11.84 -13.12 -12.00
CA LEU A 57 -11.82 -14.44 -11.38
C LEU A 57 -13.18 -14.85 -10.79
N SER A 58 -13.40 -16.17 -10.67
CA SER A 58 -14.49 -16.66 -9.83
C SER A 58 -14.26 -16.24 -8.37
N ALA A 59 -15.33 -16.16 -7.57
CA ALA A 59 -15.22 -15.81 -6.14
C ALA A 59 -14.24 -16.74 -5.40
N ARG A 60 -14.26 -18.05 -5.72
CA ARG A 60 -13.33 -19.02 -5.15
C ARG A 60 -11.89 -18.70 -5.52
N ASP A 61 -11.62 -18.49 -6.81
CA ASP A 61 -10.26 -18.28 -7.30
C ASP A 61 -9.70 -16.93 -6.84
N TYR A 62 -10.58 -15.92 -6.70
CA TYR A 62 -10.24 -14.63 -6.10
C TYR A 62 -9.78 -14.78 -4.64
N LEU A 63 -10.51 -15.57 -3.83
CA LEU A 63 -10.13 -15.83 -2.43
C LEU A 63 -8.85 -16.67 -2.33
N LEU A 64 -8.65 -17.63 -3.24
CA LEU A 64 -7.38 -18.37 -3.31
C LEU A 64 -6.20 -17.45 -3.65
N LEU A 65 -6.38 -16.53 -4.60
CA LEU A 65 -5.37 -15.53 -4.93
C LEU A 65 -5.11 -14.57 -3.76
N HIS A 66 -6.15 -14.17 -3.02
CA HIS A 66 -6.03 -13.33 -1.83
C HIS A 66 -5.09 -13.97 -0.79
N THR A 67 -5.28 -15.26 -0.52
CA THR A 67 -4.43 -16.01 0.41
C THR A 67 -3.03 -16.27 -0.17
N GLU A 68 -2.92 -16.66 -1.44
CA GLU A 68 -1.63 -16.86 -2.13
C GLU A 68 -0.78 -15.58 -2.06
N TYR A 69 -1.40 -14.43 -2.32
CA TYR A 69 -0.72 -13.14 -2.27
C TYR A 69 -0.32 -12.76 -0.83
N GLY A 70 -1.14 -13.05 0.17
CA GLY A 70 -0.77 -12.89 1.58
C GLY A 70 0.47 -13.70 1.96
N HIS A 71 0.55 -14.96 1.53
CA HIS A 71 1.75 -15.79 1.74
C HIS A 71 2.99 -15.24 1.01
N PHE A 72 2.82 -14.71 -0.21
CA PHE A 72 3.90 -14.06 -0.94
C PHE A 72 4.42 -12.85 -0.16
N LEU A 73 3.53 -11.96 0.31
CA LEU A 73 3.88 -10.79 1.11
C LEU A 73 4.66 -11.19 2.38
N GLY A 74 4.16 -12.19 3.14
CA GLY A 74 4.81 -12.65 4.35
C GLY A 74 6.22 -13.21 4.11
N LYS A 75 6.40 -14.03 3.05
CA LYS A 75 7.73 -14.54 2.66
C LYS A 75 8.68 -13.43 2.25
N THR A 76 8.18 -12.44 1.50
CA THR A 76 8.99 -11.30 1.06
C THR A 76 9.42 -10.43 2.24
N VAL A 77 8.54 -10.22 3.22
CA VAL A 77 8.89 -9.53 4.47
C VAL A 77 9.97 -10.29 5.25
N ASN A 78 9.86 -11.61 5.39
CA ASN A 78 10.88 -12.39 6.09
C ASN A 78 12.25 -12.30 5.39
N ALA A 79 12.27 -12.38 4.06
CA ALA A 79 13.50 -12.20 3.28
C ALA A 79 14.10 -10.79 3.48
N PHE A 80 13.27 -9.74 3.46
CA PHE A 80 13.70 -8.38 3.73
C PHE A 80 14.27 -8.22 5.16
N ILE A 81 13.62 -8.80 6.17
CA ILE A 81 14.08 -8.77 7.56
C ILE A 81 15.45 -9.46 7.70
N GLU A 82 15.63 -10.60 7.03
CA GLU A 82 16.89 -11.34 7.05
C GLU A 82 18.00 -10.55 6.33
N GLU A 83 17.75 -10.08 5.14
CA GLU A 83 18.71 -9.33 4.31
C GLU A 83 19.20 -8.05 5.01
N ARG A 84 18.30 -7.36 5.73
CA ARG A 84 18.58 -6.08 6.41
C ARG A 84 18.97 -6.26 7.89
N ALA A 85 19.14 -7.50 8.36
CA ALA A 85 19.47 -7.82 9.75
C ALA A 85 18.51 -7.20 10.79
N LEU A 86 17.20 -7.20 10.49
CA LEU A 86 16.13 -6.60 11.30
C LEU A 86 15.46 -7.61 12.27
N ALA A 87 16.05 -8.78 12.48
CA ALA A 87 15.48 -9.81 13.34
C ALA A 87 15.13 -9.24 14.73
N TYR A 88 13.91 -9.54 15.20
CA TYR A 88 13.35 -9.09 16.48
C TYR A 88 13.19 -7.56 16.63
N GLN A 89 13.39 -6.78 15.58
CA GLN A 89 13.26 -5.33 15.63
C GLN A 89 11.90 -4.83 15.18
N VAL A 90 11.20 -5.56 14.32
CA VAL A 90 9.91 -5.17 13.75
C VAL A 90 8.79 -5.50 14.71
N GLN A 91 7.96 -4.52 15.03
CA GLN A 91 6.84 -4.66 15.96
C GLN A 91 5.50 -4.86 15.24
N LEU A 92 5.38 -4.30 14.02
CA LEU A 92 4.13 -4.24 13.30
C LEU A 92 4.40 -4.27 11.79
N ILE A 93 3.51 -4.92 11.04
CA ILE A 93 3.42 -4.80 9.59
C ILE A 93 2.12 -4.08 9.25
N ALA A 94 2.18 -3.05 8.41
CA ALA A 94 1.03 -2.39 7.82
C ALA A 94 1.02 -2.63 6.32
N SER A 95 0.02 -3.36 5.82
CA SER A 95 -0.07 -3.73 4.41
C SER A 95 -1.28 -3.09 3.75
N HIS A 96 -1.04 -2.32 2.70
CA HIS A 96 -2.10 -1.78 1.87
C HIS A 96 -2.78 -2.88 1.02
N GLY A 97 -2.04 -3.93 0.66
CA GLY A 97 -2.50 -4.93 -0.29
C GLY A 97 -2.56 -4.39 -1.72
N HIS A 98 -3.16 -5.17 -2.64
CA HIS A 98 -3.37 -4.78 -4.03
C HIS A 98 -4.85 -4.51 -4.29
N THR A 99 -5.21 -3.27 -4.62
CA THR A 99 -6.61 -2.88 -4.85
C THR A 99 -7.14 -3.54 -6.13
N SER A 100 -8.16 -4.34 -5.98
CA SER A 100 -8.88 -5.03 -7.08
C SER A 100 -10.24 -4.41 -7.35
N PHE A 101 -11.01 -4.11 -6.31
CA PHE A 101 -12.30 -3.46 -6.43
C PHE A 101 -12.35 -2.21 -5.56
N HIS A 102 -12.96 -1.15 -6.08
CA HIS A 102 -13.18 0.07 -5.33
C HIS A 102 -14.48 0.73 -5.80
N ILE A 103 -15.55 0.54 -5.01
CA ILE A 103 -16.92 0.95 -5.33
C ILE A 103 -17.51 1.63 -4.08
N PRO A 104 -16.99 2.80 -3.68
CA PRO A 104 -17.37 3.45 -2.43
C PRO A 104 -18.87 3.83 -2.38
N GLU A 105 -19.50 4.12 -3.52
CA GLU A 105 -20.93 4.37 -3.62
C GLU A 105 -21.81 3.17 -3.24
N LYS A 106 -21.22 1.96 -3.17
CA LYS A 106 -21.83 0.73 -2.66
C LYS A 106 -21.21 0.28 -1.34
N SER A 107 -20.52 1.17 -0.65
CA SER A 107 -19.81 0.91 0.61
C SER A 107 -18.86 -0.29 0.51
N MET A 108 -18.17 -0.46 -0.64
CA MET A 108 -17.32 -1.60 -0.90
C MET A 108 -15.96 -1.19 -1.47
N THR A 109 -14.93 -1.78 -0.90
CA THR A 109 -13.57 -1.79 -1.44
C THR A 109 -12.92 -3.14 -1.12
N ALA A 110 -12.02 -3.61 -1.97
CA ALA A 110 -11.32 -4.86 -1.72
C ALA A 110 -9.86 -4.77 -2.17
N GLN A 111 -8.98 -5.11 -1.24
CA GLN A 111 -7.56 -5.24 -1.47
C GLN A 111 -7.14 -6.70 -1.29
N LEU A 112 -6.44 -7.26 -2.27
CA LEU A 112 -5.82 -8.58 -2.17
C LEU A 112 -4.63 -8.54 -1.22
N GLY A 113 -4.39 -9.63 -0.50
CA GLY A 113 -3.29 -9.79 0.46
C GLY A 113 -3.80 -10.09 1.86
N ASP A 114 -4.08 -11.38 2.11
CA ASP A 114 -4.62 -11.89 3.37
C ASP A 114 -3.66 -11.58 4.54
N GLY A 115 -4.09 -10.72 5.46
CA GLY A 115 -3.32 -10.33 6.64
C GLY A 115 -3.09 -11.47 7.60
N ALA A 116 -4.00 -12.44 7.69
CA ALA A 116 -3.81 -13.64 8.51
C ALA A 116 -2.66 -14.50 7.96
N ALA A 117 -2.57 -14.64 6.63
CA ALA A 117 -1.45 -15.33 5.99
C ALA A 117 -0.12 -14.60 6.21
N VAL A 118 -0.09 -13.25 6.11
CA VAL A 118 1.10 -12.45 6.42
C VAL A 118 1.53 -12.66 7.86
N ALA A 119 0.62 -12.53 8.81
CA ALA A 119 0.90 -12.70 10.24
C ALA A 119 1.37 -14.13 10.57
N ALA A 120 0.75 -15.15 9.99
CA ALA A 120 1.13 -16.54 10.21
C ALA A 120 2.54 -16.86 9.69
N VAL A 121 2.93 -16.27 8.53
CA VAL A 121 4.27 -16.49 7.94
C VAL A 121 5.35 -15.74 8.69
N THR A 122 5.06 -14.51 9.15
CA THR A 122 6.07 -13.63 9.76
C THR A 122 6.14 -13.74 11.27
N GLY A 123 5.08 -14.19 11.93
CA GLY A 123 4.95 -14.14 13.39
C GLY A 123 4.80 -12.72 13.95
N ILE A 124 4.54 -11.72 13.10
CA ILE A 124 4.45 -10.29 13.46
C ILE A 124 3.01 -9.84 13.34
N HIS A 125 2.57 -8.99 14.28
CA HIS A 125 1.24 -8.36 14.18
C HIS A 125 1.10 -7.62 12.86
N THR A 126 -0.04 -7.83 12.19
CA THR A 126 -0.27 -7.27 10.85
C THR A 126 -1.59 -6.51 10.82
N ILE A 127 -1.54 -5.30 10.29
CA ILE A 127 -2.72 -4.48 9.97
C ILE A 127 -2.88 -4.47 8.45
N THR A 128 -4.08 -4.80 8.00
CA THR A 128 -4.46 -4.82 6.57
C THR A 128 -5.80 -4.12 6.40
N ASP A 129 -6.27 -4.05 5.16
CA ASP A 129 -7.60 -3.56 4.84
C ASP A 129 -7.85 -2.11 5.27
N LEU A 130 -6.85 -1.28 5.05
CA LEU A 130 -6.77 0.09 5.55
C LEU A 130 -7.88 1.02 5.04
N ARG A 131 -8.56 0.64 3.94
CA ARG A 131 -9.59 1.46 3.29
C ARG A 131 -11.01 1.09 3.71
N SER A 132 -11.22 -0.15 4.13
CA SER A 132 -12.56 -0.71 4.34
C SER A 132 -13.31 -0.03 5.48
N SER A 133 -12.61 0.35 6.56
CA SER A 133 -13.26 1.04 7.68
C SER A 133 -13.80 2.41 7.28
N ASP A 134 -13.03 3.18 6.50
CA ASP A 134 -13.47 4.49 5.99
C ASP A 134 -14.68 4.35 5.06
N VAL A 135 -14.61 3.42 4.10
CA VAL A 135 -15.71 3.13 3.17
C VAL A 135 -16.97 2.65 3.92
N ALA A 136 -16.82 1.80 4.94
CA ALA A 136 -17.94 1.33 5.76
C ALA A 136 -18.61 2.45 6.56
N LEU A 137 -17.86 3.47 6.95
CA LEU A 137 -18.36 4.67 7.62
C LEU A 137 -18.94 5.72 6.66
N GLY A 138 -18.98 5.43 5.36
CA GLY A 138 -19.51 6.33 4.33
C GLY A 138 -18.46 7.25 3.70
N GLY A 139 -17.17 7.03 4.00
CA GLY A 139 -16.06 7.71 3.35
C GLY A 139 -15.73 7.12 1.98
N GLN A 140 -14.79 7.74 1.30
CA GLN A 140 -14.36 7.35 -0.05
C GLN A 140 -13.29 6.24 -0.04
N GLY A 141 -12.60 6.01 1.08
CA GLY A 141 -11.48 5.07 1.18
C GLY A 141 -10.26 5.44 0.32
N ALA A 142 -10.31 6.58 -0.37
CA ALA A 142 -9.26 7.09 -1.24
C ALA A 142 -9.36 8.63 -1.35
N PRO A 143 -8.22 9.35 -1.36
CA PRO A 143 -6.87 8.84 -1.09
C PRO A 143 -6.66 8.48 0.41
N VAL A 144 -5.78 7.53 0.70
CA VAL A 144 -5.44 7.12 2.10
C VAL A 144 -4.36 8.03 2.70
N VAL A 145 -3.53 8.61 1.85
CA VAL A 145 -2.31 9.36 2.25
C VAL A 145 -2.57 10.62 3.08
N PRO A 146 -3.68 11.39 2.92
CA PRO A 146 -3.88 12.66 3.61
C PRO A 146 -3.79 12.61 5.14
N ILE A 147 -4.13 11.50 5.78
CA ILE A 147 -3.95 11.37 7.22
C ILE A 147 -2.47 11.35 7.61
N GLY A 148 -1.64 10.69 6.81
CA GLY A 148 -0.18 10.69 6.98
C GLY A 148 0.42 12.07 6.72
N GLU A 149 -0.03 12.76 5.68
CA GLU A 149 0.39 14.12 5.36
C GLU A 149 0.09 15.08 6.52
N LYS A 150 -1.12 15.02 7.04
CA LYS A 150 -1.56 15.83 8.20
C LYS A 150 -0.72 15.58 9.46
N LEU A 151 -0.31 14.36 9.71
CA LEU A 151 0.40 13.98 10.94
C LEU A 151 1.91 14.13 10.83
N LEU A 152 2.48 13.91 9.64
CA LEU A 152 3.93 13.76 9.45
C LEU A 152 4.57 14.92 8.69
N PHE A 153 3.80 15.72 7.94
CA PHE A 153 4.30 16.77 7.07
C PHE A 153 3.57 18.10 7.30
N THR A 154 3.54 18.51 8.57
CA THR A 154 2.76 19.68 9.04
C THR A 154 3.24 21.03 8.49
N GLU A 155 4.41 21.08 7.84
CA GLU A 155 5.01 22.27 7.23
C GLU A 155 4.52 22.56 5.81
N TYR A 156 3.73 21.65 5.20
CA TYR A 156 3.22 21.81 3.84
C TYR A 156 1.70 21.94 3.81
N ASP A 157 1.21 22.81 2.93
CA ASP A 157 -0.22 23.06 2.74
C ASP A 157 -0.84 22.24 1.62
N LEU A 158 -0.02 21.79 0.65
CA LEU A 158 -0.44 21.05 -0.53
C LEU A 158 0.53 19.89 -0.83
N PHE A 159 -0.04 18.77 -1.22
CA PHE A 159 0.68 17.58 -1.63
C PHE A 159 0.25 17.13 -3.02
N LEU A 160 1.21 16.84 -3.87
CA LEU A 160 0.98 16.21 -5.16
C LEU A 160 1.60 14.81 -5.16
N ASN A 161 0.76 13.80 -5.23
CA ASN A 161 1.17 12.42 -5.38
C ASN A 161 1.07 12.00 -6.85
N VAL A 162 2.20 11.52 -7.42
CA VAL A 162 2.29 11.08 -8.82
C VAL A 162 2.51 9.58 -8.86
N GLY A 163 1.40 8.84 -8.74
CA GLY A 163 1.38 7.38 -8.88
C GLY A 163 0.90 6.93 -10.26
N GLY A 164 0.15 5.86 -10.36
CA GLY A 164 -0.56 5.46 -11.59
C GLY A 164 -1.56 6.52 -12.05
N ILE A 165 -2.18 7.18 -11.07
CA ILE A 165 -3.02 8.37 -11.18
C ILE A 165 -2.34 9.45 -10.33
N ALA A 166 -2.31 10.69 -10.81
CA ALA A 166 -1.90 11.82 -10.01
C ALA A 166 -3.07 12.31 -9.17
N ASN A 167 -2.83 12.53 -7.88
CA ASN A 167 -3.81 13.15 -6.99
C ASN A 167 -3.18 14.29 -6.20
N ILE A 168 -4.00 15.25 -5.82
CA ILE A 168 -3.61 16.39 -5.00
C ILE A 168 -4.42 16.36 -3.70
N SER A 169 -3.79 16.76 -2.61
CA SER A 169 -4.44 16.85 -1.31
C SER A 169 -4.00 18.07 -0.53
N SER A 170 -4.88 18.52 0.38
CA SER A 170 -4.62 19.54 1.38
C SER A 170 -5.07 19.03 2.75
N PRO A 171 -4.19 18.99 3.76
CA PRO A 171 -4.53 18.48 5.08
C PRO A 171 -5.29 19.47 5.98
N ALA A 172 -5.37 20.75 5.61
CA ALA A 172 -5.91 21.81 6.47
C ALA A 172 -6.98 22.66 5.77
N PRO A 173 -7.97 23.20 6.55
CA PRO A 173 -8.35 22.80 7.92
C PRO A 173 -9.08 21.46 7.97
N GLU A 174 -9.83 21.11 6.90
CA GLU A 174 -10.43 19.81 6.67
C GLU A 174 -9.68 19.10 5.54
N PRO A 175 -9.24 17.84 5.74
CA PRO A 175 -8.54 17.12 4.70
C PRO A 175 -9.38 16.98 3.43
N VAL A 176 -8.83 17.43 2.31
CA VAL A 176 -9.44 17.31 0.98
C VAL A 176 -8.43 16.66 0.05
N GLY A 177 -8.87 15.72 -0.75
CA GLY A 177 -8.03 15.09 -1.76
C GLY A 177 -8.88 14.61 -2.95
N PHE A 178 -8.32 14.72 -4.16
CA PHE A 178 -8.98 14.25 -5.37
C PHE A 178 -7.97 13.90 -6.47
N ASP A 179 -8.40 13.04 -7.37
CA ASP A 179 -7.64 12.65 -8.55
C ASP A 179 -7.62 13.78 -9.59
N VAL A 180 -6.43 14.04 -10.13
CA VAL A 180 -6.21 15.10 -11.12
C VAL A 180 -6.22 14.54 -12.54
N CYS A 181 -5.38 13.53 -12.80
CA CYS A 181 -5.24 12.92 -14.12
C CYS A 181 -4.52 11.56 -14.03
N PRO A 182 -4.65 10.70 -15.07
CA PRO A 182 -3.76 9.56 -15.25
C PRO A 182 -2.29 10.04 -15.35
N ALA A 183 -1.38 9.37 -14.66
CA ALA A 183 0.05 9.73 -14.65
C ALA A 183 0.90 8.53 -15.13
N ASN A 184 1.52 7.76 -14.26
CA ASN A 184 2.44 6.69 -14.67
C ASN A 184 1.79 5.63 -15.58
N ARG A 185 0.47 5.44 -15.50
CA ARG A 185 -0.23 4.55 -16.46
C ARG A 185 -0.09 5.02 -17.90
N ILE A 186 -0.20 6.33 -18.16
CA ILE A 186 -0.04 6.92 -19.48
C ILE A 186 1.44 7.06 -19.82
N LEU A 187 2.27 7.49 -18.89
CA LEU A 187 3.70 7.65 -19.09
C LEU A 187 4.37 6.31 -19.47
N ASN A 188 4.05 5.22 -18.80
CA ASN A 188 4.56 3.90 -19.09
C ASN A 188 4.08 3.38 -20.47
N LEU A 189 2.82 3.68 -20.83
CA LEU A 189 2.29 3.35 -22.15
C LEU A 189 3.04 4.08 -23.26
N LEU A 190 3.30 5.37 -23.07
CA LEU A 190 4.01 6.20 -24.04
C LEU A 190 5.48 5.78 -24.15
N ALA A 191 6.17 5.56 -23.02
CA ALA A 191 7.54 5.07 -23.01
C ALA A 191 7.69 3.71 -23.70
N GLY A 192 6.82 2.75 -23.43
CA GLY A 192 6.83 1.44 -24.09
C GLY A 192 6.53 1.49 -25.60
N ASN A 193 5.91 2.57 -26.10
CA ASN A 193 5.71 2.78 -27.53
C ASN A 193 6.95 3.40 -28.20
N VAL A 194 7.76 4.20 -27.46
CA VAL A 194 8.99 4.79 -27.99
C VAL A 194 10.10 3.75 -28.17
N GLU A 195 10.17 2.76 -27.27
CA GLU A 195 11.15 1.66 -27.39
C GLU A 195 10.88 0.67 -28.52
N LYS A 196 9.70 0.72 -29.15
CA LYS A 196 9.29 -0.16 -30.27
C LYS A 196 9.40 0.51 -31.63
N GLY A 197 9.81 1.75 -31.72
CA GLY A 197 10.11 2.51 -32.95
C GLY A 197 11.60 2.65 -33.17
#